data_58e7875821ad3bc25d0700be4968ba14
#
_entry.id   58e7875821ad3bc25d0700be4968ba14
#
_cell.length_a   1.000
_cell.length_b   1.000
_cell.length_c   1.000
_cell.angle_alpha   90.00
_cell.angle_beta   90.00
_cell.angle_gamma   90.00
#
_symmetry.space_group_name_H-M   'P 1'
#
loop_
_entity.id
_entity.type
_entity.pdbx_description
1 polymer ?
#
loop_
_entity_poly.entity_id
_entity_poly.type
_entity_poly.pdbx_seq_one_letter_code
_entity_poly.pdbx_strand_id
1 'polypeptide(L)'
;MKPNTGIASTASRAYKNSGTMRGVDRNTPERYHRTSSILKDTAAMNRAQLLDDLAKLAEAAGAAIMPYFHADEVATRQKDDDRRSQVSDADVAAEAVILKGLSRLTPDIPIVAEEEVAAGRIPDVSGGRFWLVDALDGTKEFLKKIPEFTVNIGLIEDGVPTMGVVYVPVSGDTYAGAVGGPTWMRENNGEREPLQVRDFPDEGIIVTLSRTYGQSTDVRRFLERYDVTKQLDAGSSLKFCLIAKGEADVYPRYGGSMEWDTAAAHAVLRAAGGAVKEINDGPELAYGKKDFRNPYFIAWGGAHR
;
A
#
# COMPACT_ATOMS: atom_id res chain seq x y z
N MET A 1 33.58 -40.39 -51.00
CA MET A 1 33.61 -41.86 -51.14
C MET A 1 32.50 -42.41 -50.28
N LYS A 2 31.41 -42.87 -50.89
CA LYS A 2 30.52 -43.92 -50.36
C LYS A 2 31.21 -45.27 -50.59
N PRO A 3 30.82 -46.40 -50.01
CA PRO A 3 29.48 -46.96 -49.88
C PRO A 3 29.23 -47.68 -48.53
N ASN A 4 28.05 -47.97 -48.11
CA ASN A 4 26.94 -48.84 -48.58
C ASN A 4 26.78 -50.13 -47.78
N THR A 5 25.51 -50.49 -47.53
CA THR A 5 24.79 -51.77 -47.39
C THR A 5 24.88 -52.48 -46.02
N GLY A 6 23.84 -53.11 -45.48
CA GLY A 6 22.56 -53.65 -45.96
C GLY A 6 21.78 -54.27 -44.80
N ILE A 7 20.53 -54.25 -44.85
CA ILE A 7 19.45 -55.26 -44.99
C ILE A 7 19.53 -56.54 -44.12
N ALA A 8 18.50 -56.82 -43.34
CA ALA A 8 17.59 -57.97 -43.26
C ALA A 8 16.83 -57.98 -41.93
N SER A 9 15.50 -57.82 -41.86
CA SER A 9 14.40 -58.74 -42.12
C SER A 9 14.37 -60.00 -41.20
N THR A 10 13.36 -60.09 -40.37
CA THR A 10 12.33 -61.19 -40.24
C THR A 10 11.50 -60.95 -38.97
N ALA A 11 10.27 -60.71 -39.09
CA ALA A 11 9.07 -61.57 -39.00
C ALA A 11 8.56 -61.98 -37.59
N SER A 12 7.42 -61.42 -37.26
CA SER A 12 6.17 -62.06 -36.78
C SER A 12 6.16 -62.93 -35.55
N ARG A 13 5.42 -62.53 -34.55
CA ARG A 13 4.32 -63.31 -33.98
C ARG A 13 3.33 -62.49 -33.14
N ALA A 14 2.08 -62.60 -33.55
CA ALA A 14 0.91 -62.07 -32.86
C ALA A 14 0.61 -62.80 -31.56
N TYR A 15 0.22 -62.12 -30.51
CA TYR A 15 -0.61 -62.66 -29.44
C TYR A 15 -1.79 -61.70 -29.21
N LYS A 16 -2.98 -62.13 -29.58
CA LYS A 16 -4.26 -61.62 -29.19
C LYS A 16 -4.44 -61.88 -27.68
N ASN A 17 -4.68 -60.87 -26.90
CA ASN A 17 -5.42 -61.02 -25.66
C ASN A 17 -6.40 -59.86 -25.49
N SER A 18 -7.65 -60.19 -25.53
CA SER A 18 -8.83 -59.37 -25.30
C SER A 18 -8.95 -59.06 -23.81
N GLY A 19 -8.74 -57.82 -23.44
CA GLY A 19 -9.08 -57.29 -22.12
C GLY A 19 -9.79 -55.96 -22.27
N THR A 20 -11.08 -55.97 -22.07
CA THR A 20 -11.97 -54.79 -22.01
C THR A 20 -11.51 -53.84 -20.90
N MET A 21 -10.77 -52.79 -21.22
CA MET A 21 -10.60 -51.67 -20.35
C MET A 21 -11.80 -50.73 -20.52
N ARG A 22 -12.59 -50.62 -19.46
CA ARG A 22 -13.61 -49.57 -19.31
C ARG A 22 -12.92 -48.20 -19.40
N GLY A 23 -13.44 -47.34 -20.27
CA GLY A 23 -12.95 -46.01 -20.50
C GLY A 23 -12.95 -45.19 -19.20
N VAL A 24 -11.77 -44.69 -18.86
CA VAL A 24 -11.64 -43.57 -17.94
C VAL A 24 -11.95 -42.32 -18.77
N ASP A 25 -13.08 -41.72 -18.48
CA ASP A 25 -13.56 -40.49 -19.08
C ASP A 25 -12.54 -39.35 -18.74
N ARG A 26 -11.74 -39.01 -19.73
CA ARG A 26 -10.84 -37.86 -19.66
C ARG A 26 -11.56 -36.66 -20.27
N ASN A 27 -11.74 -35.65 -19.49
CA ASN A 27 -12.17 -34.30 -19.77
C ASN A 27 -13.58 -33.94 -19.32
N THR A 28 -13.66 -33.50 -18.08
CA THR A 28 -14.62 -32.47 -17.71
C THR A 28 -13.88 -31.17 -17.43
N PRO A 29 -14.05 -30.10 -18.24
CA PRO A 29 -13.51 -28.77 -17.99
C PRO A 29 -13.96 -28.18 -16.66
N GLU A 30 -15.10 -28.64 -16.13
CA GLU A 30 -15.68 -28.14 -14.87
C GLU A 30 -14.82 -28.38 -13.61
N ARG A 31 -14.01 -29.43 -13.56
CA ARG A 31 -13.14 -29.68 -12.39
C ARG A 31 -12.00 -28.66 -12.28
N TYR A 32 -11.42 -28.23 -13.40
CA TYR A 32 -10.33 -27.24 -13.39
C TYR A 32 -10.82 -25.84 -13.06
N HIS A 33 -12.01 -25.44 -13.52
CA HIS A 33 -12.61 -24.15 -13.18
C HIS A 33 -13.01 -24.08 -11.70
N ARG A 34 -13.53 -25.16 -11.13
CA ARG A 34 -13.96 -25.22 -9.73
C ARG A 34 -12.77 -25.16 -8.76
N THR A 35 -11.66 -25.84 -9.07
CA THR A 35 -10.43 -25.80 -8.24
C THR A 35 -9.77 -24.42 -8.30
N SER A 36 -9.73 -23.78 -9.47
CA SER A 36 -9.19 -22.42 -9.64
C SER A 36 -10.03 -21.37 -8.91
N SER A 37 -11.36 -21.51 -8.89
CA SER A 37 -12.25 -20.61 -8.16
C SER A 37 -12.07 -20.78 -6.64
N ILE A 38 -12.04 -22.01 -6.13
CA ILE A 38 -11.85 -22.28 -4.69
C ILE A 38 -10.49 -21.74 -4.20
N LEU A 39 -9.42 -21.89 -4.98
CA LEU A 39 -8.10 -21.35 -4.62
C LEU A 39 -8.09 -19.82 -4.65
N LYS A 40 -8.77 -19.18 -5.59
CA LYS A 40 -8.93 -17.72 -5.63
C LYS A 40 -9.77 -17.21 -4.47
N ASP A 41 -10.86 -17.89 -4.14
CA ASP A 41 -11.73 -17.52 -3.02
C ASP A 41 -11.01 -17.68 -1.68
N THR A 42 -10.22 -18.75 -1.51
CA THR A 42 -9.40 -18.94 -0.29
C THR A 42 -8.30 -17.90 -0.17
N ALA A 43 -7.63 -17.53 -1.27
CA ALA A 43 -6.61 -16.48 -1.27
C ALA A 43 -7.22 -15.10 -0.99
N ALA A 44 -8.40 -14.81 -1.53
CA ALA A 44 -9.13 -13.56 -1.28
C ALA A 44 -9.60 -13.48 0.19
N MET A 45 -10.12 -14.56 0.76
CA MET A 45 -10.49 -14.65 2.17
C MET A 45 -9.27 -14.44 3.09
N ASN A 46 -8.10 -14.98 2.72
CA ASN A 46 -6.88 -14.79 3.49
C ASN A 46 -6.40 -13.33 3.44
N ARG A 47 -6.53 -12.65 2.30
CA ARG A 47 -6.20 -11.21 2.17
C ARG A 47 -7.17 -10.32 2.98
N ALA A 48 -8.45 -10.62 3.00
CA ALA A 48 -9.43 -9.89 3.81
C ALA A 48 -9.13 -10.02 5.31
N GLN A 49 -8.84 -11.24 5.79
CA GLN A 49 -8.47 -11.47 7.18
C GLN A 49 -7.16 -10.74 7.54
N LEU A 50 -6.15 -10.81 6.69
CA LEU A 50 -4.90 -10.10 6.90
C LEU A 50 -5.12 -8.58 6.99
N LEU A 51 -5.96 -8.01 6.12
CA LEU A 51 -6.30 -6.59 6.17
C LEU A 51 -6.97 -6.20 7.50
N ASP A 52 -7.85 -7.05 8.02
CA ASP A 52 -8.49 -6.86 9.31
C ASP A 52 -7.50 -6.92 10.49
N ASP A 53 -6.53 -7.83 10.42
CA ASP A 53 -5.51 -7.97 11.45
C ASP A 53 -4.51 -6.80 11.40
N LEU A 54 -4.20 -6.27 10.19
CA LEU A 54 -3.41 -5.05 10.02
C LEU A 54 -4.13 -3.81 10.59
N ALA A 55 -5.44 -3.70 10.39
CA ALA A 55 -6.21 -2.59 10.97
C ALA A 55 -6.13 -2.59 12.50
N LYS A 56 -6.33 -3.75 13.14
CA LYS A 56 -6.16 -3.90 14.59
C LYS A 56 -4.73 -3.59 15.05
N LEU A 57 -3.73 -3.96 14.24
CA LEU A 57 -2.33 -3.69 14.54
C LEU A 57 -2.04 -2.18 14.50
N ALA A 58 -2.56 -1.47 13.49
CA ALA A 58 -2.45 -0.02 13.38
C ALA A 58 -3.14 0.71 14.54
N GLU A 59 -4.33 0.23 14.98
CA GLU A 59 -5.03 0.72 16.15
C GLU A 59 -4.21 0.52 17.44
N ALA A 60 -3.59 -0.66 17.59
CA ALA A 60 -2.74 -0.95 18.75
C ALA A 60 -1.47 -0.06 18.77
N ALA A 61 -0.88 0.23 17.62
CA ALA A 61 0.22 1.18 17.48
C ALA A 61 -0.23 2.60 17.81
N GLY A 62 -1.39 3.03 17.31
CA GLY A 62 -1.99 4.32 17.65
C GLY A 62 -2.25 4.46 19.14
N ALA A 63 -2.72 3.41 19.81
CA ALA A 63 -2.91 3.40 21.26
C ALA A 63 -1.58 3.58 22.02
N ALA A 64 -0.46 3.11 21.48
CA ALA A 64 0.86 3.35 22.06
C ALA A 64 1.34 4.80 21.90
N ILE A 65 0.87 5.52 20.86
CA ILE A 65 1.19 6.94 20.61
C ILE A 65 0.44 7.86 21.57
N MET A 66 -0.84 7.60 21.84
CA MET A 66 -1.75 8.55 22.48
C MET A 66 -1.31 9.03 23.88
N PRO A 67 -0.68 8.24 24.78
CA PRO A 67 -0.14 8.72 26.04
C PRO A 67 0.87 9.87 25.86
N TYR A 68 1.71 9.80 24.84
CA TYR A 68 2.69 10.84 24.52
C TYR A 68 2.02 12.07 23.91
N PHE A 69 1.00 11.87 23.07
CA PHE A 69 0.26 12.99 22.48
C PHE A 69 -0.45 13.82 23.56
N HIS A 70 -0.95 13.21 24.61
CA HIS A 70 -1.63 13.89 25.70
C HIS A 70 -0.67 14.42 26.79
N ALA A 71 0.58 14.02 26.79
CA ALA A 71 1.57 14.56 27.73
C ALA A 71 1.88 16.02 27.41
N ASP A 72 2.16 16.81 28.47
CA ASP A 72 2.47 18.23 28.35
C ASP A 72 3.85 18.46 27.68
N GLU A 73 4.80 17.53 27.93
CA GLU A 73 6.13 17.53 27.30
C GLU A 73 6.39 16.19 26.62
N VAL A 74 6.77 16.24 25.36
CA VAL A 74 7.22 15.08 24.57
C VAL A 74 8.73 15.10 24.46
N ALA A 75 9.40 14.03 24.89
CA ALA A 75 10.82 13.87 24.68
C ALA A 75 11.09 13.71 23.17
N THR A 76 11.78 14.67 22.59
CA THR A 76 12.13 14.67 21.16
C THR A 76 13.62 14.49 20.98
N ARG A 77 14.01 13.77 19.94
CA ARG A 77 15.39 13.61 19.49
C ARG A 77 15.51 14.22 18.10
N GLN A 78 16.61 14.94 17.85
CA GLN A 78 16.97 15.35 16.50
C GLN A 78 17.76 14.23 15.86
N LYS A 79 17.40 13.83 14.65
CA LYS A 79 18.18 12.93 13.81
C LYS A 79 19.34 13.73 13.20
N ASP A 80 20.55 13.23 13.33
CA ASP A 80 21.78 13.79 12.77
C ASP A 80 21.93 13.50 11.28
N ASP A 81 20.87 13.66 10.50
CA ASP A 81 20.95 13.58 9.06
C ASP A 81 20.59 14.94 8.45
N ASP A 82 20.96 15.15 7.18
CA ASP A 82 20.68 16.40 6.43
C ASP A 82 19.20 16.80 6.38
N ARG A 83 18.29 15.95 6.89
CA ARG A 83 16.85 16.13 6.87
C ARG A 83 16.28 16.72 8.15
N ARG A 84 17.04 16.78 9.23
CA ARG A 84 16.63 17.30 10.56
C ARG A 84 15.23 16.81 10.98
N SER A 85 14.95 15.51 10.78
CA SER A 85 13.68 14.96 11.23
C SER A 85 13.66 14.84 12.76
N GLN A 86 12.56 15.26 13.38
CA GLN A 86 12.34 15.06 14.81
C GLN A 86 11.74 13.68 15.04
N VAL A 87 12.36 12.92 15.90
CA VAL A 87 11.85 11.62 16.35
C VAL A 87 11.28 11.79 17.74
N SER A 88 10.09 11.29 17.95
CA SER A 88 9.47 11.24 19.27
C SER A 88 9.59 9.84 19.87
N ASP A 89 9.57 9.73 21.19
CA ASP A 89 9.53 8.43 21.88
C ASP A 89 8.21 7.68 21.55
N ALA A 90 7.18 8.42 21.12
CA ALA A 90 5.93 7.86 20.63
C ALA A 90 6.11 7.02 19.36
N ASP A 91 6.93 7.52 18.41
CA ASP A 91 7.21 6.85 17.15
C ASP A 91 7.89 5.49 17.39
N VAL A 92 8.96 5.50 18.17
CA VAL A 92 9.70 4.28 18.56
C VAL A 92 8.79 3.27 19.27
N ALA A 93 7.92 3.74 20.17
CA ALA A 93 6.99 2.85 20.88
C ALA A 93 5.95 2.22 19.93
N ALA A 94 5.41 3.00 19.00
CA ALA A 94 4.45 2.52 18.02
C ALA A 94 5.09 1.57 16.99
N GLU A 95 6.29 1.90 16.49
CA GLU A 95 7.02 1.04 15.57
C GLU A 95 7.31 -0.33 16.18
N ALA A 96 7.71 -0.39 17.47
CA ALA A 96 7.94 -1.65 18.16
C ALA A 96 6.67 -2.55 18.24
N VAL A 97 5.48 -1.96 18.38
CA VAL A 97 4.20 -2.68 18.32
C VAL A 97 3.98 -3.27 16.92
N ILE A 98 4.20 -2.47 15.88
CA ILE A 98 3.99 -2.89 14.49
C ILE A 98 4.97 -4.00 14.10
N LEU A 99 6.26 -3.84 14.38
CA LEU A 99 7.31 -4.83 14.07
C LEU A 99 6.98 -6.19 14.71
N LYS A 100 6.59 -6.18 15.99
CA LYS A 100 6.20 -7.39 16.71
C LYS A 100 4.95 -8.04 16.12
N GLY A 101 3.97 -7.24 15.70
CA GLY A 101 2.74 -7.73 15.08
C GLY A 101 2.99 -8.35 13.70
N LEU A 102 3.68 -7.63 12.82
CA LEU A 102 3.99 -8.11 11.46
C LEU A 102 4.86 -9.36 11.47
N SER A 103 5.87 -9.44 12.37
CA SER A 103 6.70 -10.64 12.51
C SER A 103 5.93 -11.89 12.94
N ARG A 104 4.74 -11.73 13.54
CA ARG A 104 3.84 -12.86 13.88
C ARG A 104 2.86 -13.19 12.77
N LEU A 105 2.31 -12.15 12.12
CA LEU A 105 1.32 -12.31 11.06
C LEU A 105 1.94 -12.83 9.77
N THR A 106 3.13 -12.36 9.45
CA THR A 106 3.82 -12.64 8.18
C THR A 106 5.34 -12.77 8.39
N PRO A 107 5.82 -13.82 9.09
CA PRO A 107 7.22 -13.95 9.51
C PRO A 107 8.23 -13.97 8.35
N ASP A 108 7.77 -14.36 7.16
CA ASP A 108 8.63 -14.49 5.98
C ASP A 108 8.69 -13.21 5.12
N ILE A 109 7.97 -12.13 5.52
CA ILE A 109 7.95 -10.87 4.76
C ILE A 109 8.85 -9.84 5.46
N PRO A 110 9.92 -9.35 4.80
CA PRO A 110 10.79 -8.31 5.34
C PRO A 110 10.02 -7.03 5.69
N ILE A 111 10.47 -6.31 6.74
CA ILE A 111 9.83 -5.08 7.20
C ILE A 111 10.85 -3.95 7.09
N VAL A 112 10.55 -2.95 6.28
CA VAL A 112 11.26 -1.68 6.19
C VAL A 112 10.45 -0.65 6.98
N ALA A 113 10.98 -0.22 8.12
CA ALA A 113 10.34 0.74 9.00
C ALA A 113 11.25 1.97 9.18
N GLU A 114 10.68 3.15 9.34
CA GLU A 114 11.42 4.41 9.34
C GLU A 114 12.54 4.43 10.37
N GLU A 115 12.22 4.08 11.63
CA GLU A 115 13.19 4.13 12.74
C GLU A 115 14.27 3.03 12.62
N GLU A 116 13.91 1.85 12.10
CA GLU A 116 14.87 0.79 11.77
C GLU A 116 15.85 1.25 10.69
N VAL A 117 15.37 1.89 9.63
CA VAL A 117 16.21 2.45 8.57
C VAL A 117 17.10 3.56 9.09
N ALA A 118 16.56 4.48 9.90
CA ALA A 118 17.33 5.54 10.55
C ALA A 118 18.43 4.99 11.47
N ALA A 119 18.23 3.82 12.07
CA ALA A 119 19.22 3.11 12.88
C ALA A 119 20.17 2.23 12.04
N GLY A 120 20.07 2.26 10.70
CA GLY A 120 20.92 1.50 9.78
C GLY A 120 20.54 0.02 9.63
N ARG A 121 19.35 -0.39 10.10
CA ARG A 121 18.84 -1.75 10.00
C ARG A 121 17.91 -1.88 8.80
N ILE A 122 18.47 -2.12 7.64
CA ILE A 122 17.74 -2.23 6.37
C ILE A 122 17.71 -3.70 5.94
N PRO A 123 16.53 -4.34 5.84
CA PRO A 123 16.42 -5.70 5.38
C PRO A 123 16.66 -5.81 3.86
N ASP A 124 16.97 -7.02 3.39
CA ASP A 124 16.98 -7.32 1.96
C ASP A 124 15.54 -7.38 1.43
N VAL A 125 15.22 -6.50 0.48
CA VAL A 125 13.92 -6.43 -0.19
C VAL A 125 13.97 -6.91 -1.65
N SER A 126 15.09 -7.49 -2.08
CA SER A 126 15.30 -7.96 -3.46
C SER A 126 14.31 -9.04 -3.90
N GLY A 127 13.67 -9.73 -2.94
CA GLY A 127 12.59 -10.68 -3.19
C GLY A 127 11.29 -10.04 -3.70
N GLY A 128 11.21 -8.72 -3.80
CA GLY A 128 10.08 -7.98 -4.35
C GLY A 128 8.85 -7.88 -3.44
N ARG A 129 8.81 -8.58 -2.29
CA ARG A 129 7.69 -8.54 -1.35
C ARG A 129 8.17 -8.11 0.03
N PHE A 130 7.67 -6.97 0.52
CA PHE A 130 8.07 -6.40 1.81
C PHE A 130 7.04 -5.42 2.35
N TRP A 131 7.08 -5.17 3.67
CA TRP A 131 6.31 -4.13 4.33
C TRP A 131 7.07 -2.81 4.31
N LEU A 132 6.33 -1.71 4.10
CA LEU A 132 6.76 -0.34 4.38
C LEU A 132 5.93 0.20 5.53
N VAL A 133 6.60 0.69 6.58
CA VAL A 133 5.96 1.13 7.81
C VAL A 133 6.47 2.53 8.18
N ASP A 134 5.52 3.41 8.46
CA ASP A 134 5.73 4.66 9.19
C ASP A 134 4.77 4.67 10.38
N ALA A 135 5.31 4.51 11.55
CA ALA A 135 4.51 4.35 12.76
C ALA A 135 3.89 5.68 13.22
N LEU A 136 4.46 6.82 12.82
CA LEU A 136 3.96 8.15 13.13
C LEU A 136 4.27 9.16 12.00
N ASP A 137 3.59 9.03 10.84
CA ASP A 137 3.66 10.05 9.80
C ASP A 137 2.98 11.34 10.26
N GLY A 138 3.68 12.46 10.11
CA GLY A 138 3.22 13.74 10.61
C GLY A 138 3.80 14.09 11.99
N THR A 139 5.05 13.73 12.27
CA THR A 139 5.75 14.08 13.52
C THR A 139 5.67 15.58 13.84
N LYS A 140 5.67 16.45 12.82
CA LYS A 140 5.52 17.92 13.01
C LYS A 140 4.12 18.27 13.52
N GLU A 141 3.09 17.66 12.97
CA GLU A 141 1.70 17.81 13.40
C GLU A 141 1.53 17.31 14.83
N PHE A 142 2.07 16.13 15.12
CA PHE A 142 2.07 15.56 16.47
C PHE A 142 2.70 16.49 17.51
N LEU A 143 3.91 17.02 17.25
CA LEU A 143 4.61 17.94 18.16
C LEU A 143 3.87 19.26 18.35
N LYS A 144 3.13 19.73 17.34
CA LYS A 144 2.29 20.93 17.41
C LYS A 144 0.89 20.67 17.98
N LYS A 145 0.61 19.42 18.42
CA LYS A 145 -0.71 19.01 18.91
C LYS A 145 -1.82 19.19 17.87
N ILE A 146 -1.47 19.08 16.56
CA ILE A 146 -2.44 19.04 15.47
C ILE A 146 -2.86 17.58 15.28
N PRO A 147 -4.18 17.24 15.31
CA PRO A 147 -4.66 15.87 15.31
C PRO A 147 -4.65 15.20 13.93
N GLU A 148 -3.62 15.46 13.13
CA GLU A 148 -3.53 15.01 11.73
C GLU A 148 -2.21 14.24 11.47
N PHE A 149 -1.93 13.28 12.31
CA PHE A 149 -0.85 12.31 12.14
C PHE A 149 -1.43 10.90 12.00
N THR A 150 -0.70 10.01 11.33
CA THR A 150 -1.23 8.68 10.98
C THR A 150 -0.22 7.57 11.26
N VAL A 151 -0.74 6.36 11.48
CA VAL A 151 0.00 5.11 11.44
C VAL A 151 -0.18 4.51 10.04
N ASN A 152 0.91 4.20 9.37
CA ASN A 152 0.93 3.70 8.00
C ASN A 152 1.57 2.30 7.93
N ILE A 153 0.83 1.31 7.41
CA ILE A 153 1.33 -0.05 7.16
C ILE A 153 0.97 -0.44 5.73
N GLY A 154 1.97 -0.58 4.86
CA GLY A 154 1.77 -0.87 3.43
C GLY A 154 2.53 -2.11 2.97
N LEU A 155 1.87 -3.00 2.21
CA LEU A 155 2.49 -4.16 1.56
C LEU A 155 2.86 -3.82 0.13
N ILE A 156 4.11 -4.06 -0.20
CA ILE A 156 4.63 -3.96 -1.56
C ILE A 156 4.81 -5.37 -2.13
N GLU A 157 4.37 -5.56 -3.36
CA GLU A 157 4.59 -6.77 -4.15
C GLU A 157 5.05 -6.35 -5.55
N ASP A 158 6.27 -6.73 -5.94
CA ASP A 158 6.90 -6.42 -7.24
C ASP A 158 6.91 -4.90 -7.56
N GLY A 159 7.25 -4.09 -6.56
CA GLY A 159 7.32 -2.64 -6.68
C GLY A 159 5.97 -1.92 -6.63
N VAL A 160 4.88 -2.63 -6.40
CA VAL A 160 3.51 -2.12 -6.41
C VAL A 160 2.89 -2.21 -5.02
N PRO A 161 2.22 -1.16 -4.52
CA PRO A 161 1.50 -1.22 -3.25
C PRO A 161 0.17 -1.98 -3.46
N THR A 162 0.03 -3.11 -2.77
CA THR A 162 -1.10 -4.04 -2.98
C THR A 162 -2.05 -4.15 -1.80
N MET A 163 -1.62 -3.74 -0.61
CA MET A 163 -2.45 -3.69 0.59
C MET A 163 -1.96 -2.57 1.50
N GLY A 164 -2.86 -1.87 2.16
CA GLY A 164 -2.49 -0.80 3.07
C GLY A 164 -3.54 -0.50 4.13
N VAL A 165 -3.05 -0.03 5.27
CA VAL A 165 -3.86 0.52 6.35
C VAL A 165 -3.26 1.85 6.77
N VAL A 166 -4.14 2.85 6.87
CA VAL A 166 -3.87 4.18 7.46
C VAL A 166 -4.81 4.35 8.64
N TYR A 167 -4.25 4.59 9.81
CA TYR A 167 -5.02 4.84 11.02
C TYR A 167 -4.73 6.23 11.58
N VAL A 168 -5.75 6.94 12.01
CA VAL A 168 -5.67 8.27 12.60
C VAL A 168 -5.91 8.15 14.11
N PRO A 169 -4.85 8.19 14.95
CA PRO A 169 -5.00 7.88 16.39
C PRO A 169 -5.95 8.80 17.15
N VAL A 170 -6.03 10.07 16.75
CA VAL A 170 -6.85 11.06 17.48
C VAL A 170 -8.34 10.92 17.19
N SER A 171 -8.72 10.71 15.92
CA SER A 171 -10.14 10.54 15.55
C SER A 171 -10.61 9.09 15.69
N GLY A 172 -9.69 8.12 15.69
CA GLY A 172 -10.01 6.70 15.65
C GLY A 172 -10.42 6.20 14.26
N ASP A 173 -10.18 6.98 13.22
CA ASP A 173 -10.54 6.63 11.85
C ASP A 173 -9.53 5.65 11.25
N THR A 174 -10.04 4.63 10.58
CA THR A 174 -9.24 3.62 9.88
C THR A 174 -9.60 3.62 8.40
N TYR A 175 -8.59 3.68 7.53
CA TYR A 175 -8.71 3.50 6.09
C TYR A 175 -7.93 2.25 5.70
N ALA A 176 -8.58 1.31 5.03
CA ALA A 176 -7.98 0.04 4.71
C ALA A 176 -8.32 -0.38 3.28
N GLY A 177 -7.34 -0.91 2.56
CA GLY A 177 -7.55 -1.32 1.18
C GLY A 177 -6.61 -2.45 0.74
N ALA A 178 -7.17 -3.40 -0.02
CA ALA A 178 -6.42 -4.43 -0.71
C ALA A 178 -6.81 -4.42 -2.18
N VAL A 179 -5.85 -4.24 -3.08
CA VAL A 179 -6.09 -4.21 -4.53
C VAL A 179 -6.72 -5.52 -5.00
N GLY A 180 -7.88 -5.44 -5.64
CA GLY A 180 -8.69 -6.61 -6.03
C GLY A 180 -9.39 -7.32 -4.88
N GLY A 181 -9.47 -6.69 -3.72
CA GLY A 181 -10.12 -7.17 -2.50
C GLY A 181 -10.95 -6.10 -1.81
N PRO A 182 -11.20 -6.23 -0.50
CA PRO A 182 -11.99 -5.26 0.24
C PRO A 182 -11.28 -3.91 0.36
N THR A 183 -12.07 -2.84 0.31
CA THR A 183 -11.63 -1.46 0.53
C THR A 183 -12.69 -0.75 1.34
N TRP A 184 -12.33 -0.23 2.50
CA TRP A 184 -13.27 0.35 3.44
C TRP A 184 -12.62 1.41 4.32
N MET A 185 -13.44 2.28 4.87
CA MET A 185 -13.12 3.12 6.00
C MET A 185 -14.02 2.80 7.19
N ARG A 186 -13.57 3.21 8.37
CA ARG A 186 -14.34 3.14 9.61
C ARG A 186 -14.04 4.40 10.41
N GLU A 187 -15.06 5.22 10.68
CA GLU A 187 -14.95 6.41 11.51
C GLU A 187 -15.10 6.03 12.99
N ASN A 188 -14.19 6.51 13.82
CA ASN A 188 -14.25 6.40 15.27
C ASN A 188 -14.71 5.03 15.78
N ASN A 189 -14.12 3.95 15.27
CA ASN A 189 -14.49 2.56 15.60
C ASN A 189 -15.96 2.18 15.31
N GLY A 190 -16.64 2.94 14.46
CA GLY A 190 -18.00 2.68 13.99
C GLY A 190 -18.11 1.53 13.00
N GLU A 191 -19.13 1.58 12.16
CA GLU A 191 -19.33 0.60 11.07
C GLU A 191 -18.39 0.88 9.91
N ARG A 192 -18.14 -0.16 9.10
CA ARG A 192 -17.32 -0.05 7.90
C ARG A 192 -18.14 0.46 6.74
N GLU A 193 -17.61 1.44 6.03
CA GLU A 193 -18.17 1.98 4.81
C GLU A 193 -17.21 1.69 3.66
N PRO A 194 -17.71 1.37 2.44
CA PRO A 194 -16.86 1.16 1.30
C PRO A 194 -16.16 2.47 0.91
N LEU A 195 -14.87 2.38 0.54
CA LEU A 195 -14.13 3.48 -0.04
C LEU A 195 -14.19 3.39 -1.58
N GLN A 196 -14.52 4.49 -2.20
CA GLN A 196 -14.48 4.65 -3.64
C GLN A 196 -14.18 6.11 -4.00
N VAL A 197 -13.21 6.30 -4.88
CA VAL A 197 -12.96 7.62 -5.48
C VAL A 197 -14.22 8.08 -6.25
N ARG A 198 -14.41 9.39 -6.32
CA ARG A 198 -15.45 9.93 -7.20
C ARG A 198 -14.93 10.08 -8.63
N ASP A 199 -15.82 10.12 -9.59
CA ASP A 199 -15.50 10.46 -10.96
C ASP A 199 -14.89 11.86 -11.02
N PHE A 200 -13.94 12.06 -11.94
CA PHE A 200 -13.31 13.37 -12.12
C PHE A 200 -14.37 14.39 -12.56
N PRO A 201 -14.57 15.47 -11.79
CA PRO A 201 -15.69 16.38 -12.01
C PRO A 201 -15.46 17.30 -13.22
N ASP A 202 -16.54 17.58 -13.98
CA ASP A 202 -16.54 18.56 -15.08
C ASP A 202 -16.61 20.02 -14.53
N GLU A 203 -17.14 20.20 -13.32
CA GLU A 203 -17.42 21.53 -12.69
C GLU A 203 -16.25 22.09 -11.89
N GLY A 204 -15.04 21.51 -12.05
CA GLY A 204 -13.85 21.88 -11.33
C GLY A 204 -13.54 20.96 -10.14
N ILE A 205 -12.29 21.02 -9.69
CA ILE A 205 -11.70 20.03 -8.77
C ILE A 205 -11.64 20.53 -7.33
N ILE A 206 -11.69 19.58 -6.40
CA ILE A 206 -11.30 19.77 -5.00
C ILE A 206 -9.87 19.27 -4.84
N VAL A 207 -8.96 20.17 -4.47
CA VAL A 207 -7.56 19.84 -4.22
C VAL A 207 -7.30 19.64 -2.74
N THR A 208 -6.50 18.63 -2.38
CA THR A 208 -5.94 18.54 -1.04
C THR A 208 -4.46 18.89 -1.05
N LEU A 209 -4.02 19.71 -0.10
CA LEU A 209 -2.67 20.25 -0.06
C LEU A 209 -1.98 19.97 1.28
N SER A 210 -0.66 19.84 1.21
CA SER A 210 0.18 19.83 2.39
C SER A 210 0.26 21.22 3.01
N ARG A 211 0.08 21.35 4.31
CA ARG A 211 0.28 22.61 5.04
C ARG A 211 1.68 23.19 4.82
N THR A 212 2.69 22.34 4.65
CA THR A 212 4.08 22.78 4.49
C THR A 212 4.45 23.08 3.04
N TYR A 213 4.00 22.26 2.09
CA TYR A 213 4.45 22.33 0.69
C TYR A 213 3.37 22.82 -0.28
N GLY A 214 2.11 22.92 0.17
CA GLY A 214 0.97 23.28 -0.69
C GLY A 214 1.04 24.67 -1.31
N GLN A 215 1.85 25.57 -0.75
CA GLN A 215 2.02 26.95 -1.24
C GLN A 215 3.26 27.14 -2.13
N SER A 216 3.93 26.05 -2.54
CA SER A 216 5.11 26.16 -3.42
C SER A 216 4.73 26.69 -4.81
N THR A 217 5.70 27.29 -5.49
CA THR A 217 5.52 27.81 -6.86
C THR A 217 5.10 26.68 -7.83
N ASP A 218 5.66 25.48 -7.65
CA ASP A 218 5.37 24.34 -8.51
C ASP A 218 3.93 23.85 -8.32
N VAL A 219 3.43 23.80 -7.08
CA VAL A 219 2.03 23.46 -6.80
C VAL A 219 1.11 24.50 -7.44
N ARG A 220 1.39 25.80 -7.29
CA ARG A 220 0.56 26.86 -7.90
C ARG A 220 0.52 26.71 -9.42
N ARG A 221 1.68 26.56 -10.07
CA ARG A 221 1.77 26.34 -11.53
C ARG A 221 1.01 25.08 -11.98
N PHE A 222 1.03 24.03 -11.20
CA PHE A 222 0.22 22.82 -11.49
C PHE A 222 -1.26 23.15 -11.44
N LEU A 223 -1.74 23.86 -10.42
CA LEU A 223 -3.15 24.18 -10.21
C LEU A 223 -3.70 25.21 -11.22
N GLU A 224 -2.86 26.06 -11.82
CA GLU A 224 -3.27 26.99 -12.89
C GLU A 224 -3.92 26.30 -14.09
N ARG A 225 -3.75 24.98 -14.23
CA ARG A 225 -4.32 24.16 -15.32
C ARG A 225 -5.75 23.67 -15.04
N TYR A 226 -6.26 23.92 -13.84
CA TYR A 226 -7.55 23.39 -13.37
C TYR A 226 -8.40 24.49 -12.77
N ASP A 227 -9.71 24.34 -12.89
CA ASP A 227 -10.66 25.11 -12.10
C ASP A 227 -10.73 24.49 -10.69
N VAL A 228 -10.15 25.17 -9.70
CA VAL A 228 -10.12 24.71 -8.32
C VAL A 228 -11.29 25.31 -7.55
N THR A 229 -12.31 24.50 -7.28
CA THR A 229 -13.52 24.95 -6.57
C THR A 229 -13.35 24.93 -5.06
N LYS A 230 -12.48 24.07 -4.51
CA LYS A 230 -12.22 23.96 -3.08
C LYS A 230 -10.82 23.46 -2.80
N GLN A 231 -10.22 23.97 -1.72
CA GLN A 231 -8.97 23.46 -1.16
C GLN A 231 -9.23 22.86 0.22
N LEU A 232 -8.66 21.67 0.46
CA LEU A 232 -8.64 20.99 1.76
C LEU A 232 -7.19 20.88 2.21
N ASP A 233 -6.86 21.44 3.37
CA ASP A 233 -5.52 21.29 3.95
C ASP A 233 -5.53 20.14 4.95
N ALA A 234 -4.66 19.15 4.72
CA ALA A 234 -4.50 18.02 5.61
C ALA A 234 -3.03 17.67 5.84
N GLY A 235 -2.75 17.12 7.01
CA GLY A 235 -1.43 16.57 7.37
C GLY A 235 -1.24 15.16 6.82
N SER A 236 -0.01 14.66 6.89
CA SER A 236 0.31 13.25 6.73
C SER A 236 -0.26 12.58 5.45
N SER A 237 -0.40 11.27 5.48
CA SER A 237 -1.02 10.44 4.44
C SER A 237 -2.55 10.61 4.32
N LEU A 238 -3.20 11.35 5.24
CA LEU A 238 -4.65 11.66 5.17
C LEU A 238 -5.08 12.26 3.83
N LYS A 239 -4.20 12.98 3.13
CA LYS A 239 -4.48 13.54 1.81
C LYS A 239 -4.89 12.50 0.78
N PHE A 240 -4.28 11.33 0.81
CA PHE A 240 -4.69 10.20 -0.04
C PHE A 240 -6.04 9.62 0.39
N CYS A 241 -6.28 9.57 1.70
CA CYS A 241 -7.53 9.05 2.27
C CYS A 241 -8.73 9.94 1.88
N LEU A 242 -8.56 11.26 1.87
CA LEU A 242 -9.59 12.19 1.39
C LEU A 242 -9.94 11.94 -0.08
N ILE A 243 -8.96 11.62 -0.91
CA ILE A 243 -9.20 11.25 -2.31
C ILE A 243 -9.89 9.88 -2.39
N ALA A 244 -9.42 8.89 -1.64
CA ALA A 244 -10.01 7.55 -1.61
C ALA A 244 -11.48 7.56 -1.13
N LYS A 245 -11.86 8.51 -0.27
CA LYS A 245 -13.22 8.76 0.22
C LYS A 245 -14.08 9.54 -0.78
N GLY A 246 -13.49 10.09 -1.85
CA GLY A 246 -14.20 10.95 -2.81
C GLY A 246 -14.44 12.39 -2.32
N GLU A 247 -13.78 12.82 -1.24
CA GLU A 247 -13.87 14.18 -0.70
C GLU A 247 -12.92 15.17 -1.39
N ALA A 248 -11.87 14.65 -2.06
CA ALA A 248 -10.94 15.41 -2.89
C ALA A 248 -10.67 14.66 -4.19
N ASP A 249 -10.12 15.35 -5.19
CA ASP A 249 -9.82 14.82 -6.52
C ASP A 249 -8.34 14.64 -6.76
N VAL A 250 -7.52 15.53 -6.21
CA VAL A 250 -6.09 15.56 -6.52
C VAL A 250 -5.24 16.03 -5.35
N TYR A 251 -4.06 15.42 -5.22
CA TYR A 251 -3.00 15.83 -4.30
C TYR A 251 -1.67 15.93 -5.05
N PRO A 252 -1.22 17.15 -5.41
CA PRO A 252 0.11 17.36 -5.98
C PRO A 252 1.17 17.44 -4.88
N ARG A 253 2.26 16.68 -5.02
CA ARG A 253 3.39 16.65 -4.11
C ARG A 253 4.69 17.05 -4.81
N TYR A 254 5.11 18.29 -4.63
CA TYR A 254 6.39 18.85 -5.08
C TYR A 254 7.35 19.07 -3.90
N GLY A 255 7.41 18.11 -3.00
CA GLY A 255 8.29 18.12 -1.85
C GLY A 255 8.80 16.73 -1.53
N GLY A 256 9.94 16.63 -0.86
CA GLY A 256 10.52 15.35 -0.50
C GLY A 256 9.56 14.49 0.35
N SER A 257 9.53 13.20 0.09
CA SER A 257 8.87 12.19 0.90
C SER A 257 9.58 10.84 0.75
N MET A 258 9.37 9.99 1.73
CA MET A 258 9.89 8.64 1.70
C MET A 258 8.81 7.65 1.25
N GLU A 259 9.23 6.44 0.89
CA GLU A 259 8.29 5.42 0.44
C GLU A 259 7.30 5.02 1.53
N TRP A 260 7.71 4.98 2.80
CA TRP A 260 6.84 4.64 3.93
C TRP A 260 5.79 5.69 4.22
N ASP A 261 6.00 6.99 3.87
CA ASP A 261 5.00 8.05 3.97
C ASP A 261 3.80 7.83 3.02
N THR A 262 3.97 7.01 1.98
CA THR A 262 3.01 6.92 0.88
C THR A 262 2.47 5.52 0.61
N ALA A 263 3.23 4.47 0.89
CA ALA A 263 2.91 3.09 0.48
C ALA A 263 1.53 2.61 0.95
N ALA A 264 1.21 2.80 2.22
CA ALA A 264 -0.07 2.39 2.82
C ALA A 264 -1.24 3.12 2.16
N ALA A 265 -1.16 4.46 2.14
CA ALA A 265 -2.22 5.30 1.61
C ALA A 265 -2.37 5.17 0.08
N HIS A 266 -1.27 4.94 -0.66
CA HIS A 266 -1.34 4.62 -2.09
C HIS A 266 -2.07 3.30 -2.34
N ALA A 267 -1.81 2.25 -1.54
CA ALA A 267 -2.54 0.99 -1.65
C ALA A 267 -4.05 1.17 -1.40
N VAL A 268 -4.42 1.96 -0.38
CA VAL A 268 -5.83 2.30 -0.08
C VAL A 268 -6.46 3.06 -1.25
N LEU A 269 -5.80 4.11 -1.74
CA LEU A 269 -6.28 4.92 -2.87
C LEU A 269 -6.44 4.08 -4.14
N ARG A 270 -5.46 3.24 -4.43
CA ARG A 270 -5.48 2.34 -5.59
C ARG A 270 -6.61 1.31 -5.50
N ALA A 271 -6.85 0.75 -4.32
CA ALA A 271 -7.95 -0.17 -4.08
C ALA A 271 -9.32 0.53 -4.20
N ALA A 272 -9.38 1.84 -3.90
CA ALA A 272 -10.57 2.67 -4.07
C ALA A 272 -10.78 3.16 -5.52
N GLY A 273 -9.88 2.84 -6.46
CA GLY A 273 -9.99 3.18 -7.89
C GLY A 273 -9.17 4.40 -8.33
N GLY A 274 -8.36 4.99 -7.44
CA GLY A 274 -7.46 6.08 -7.76
C GLY A 274 -6.06 5.62 -8.20
N ALA A 275 -5.15 6.57 -8.40
CA ALA A 275 -3.79 6.32 -8.83
C ALA A 275 -2.81 7.36 -8.26
N VAL A 276 -1.54 6.99 -8.15
CA VAL A 276 -0.45 7.93 -7.84
C VAL A 276 0.59 7.83 -8.94
N LYS A 277 0.85 8.95 -9.62
CA LYS A 277 1.79 9.00 -10.75
C LYS A 277 2.91 9.99 -10.48
N GLU A 278 4.07 9.71 -11.01
CA GLU A 278 5.13 10.71 -11.06
C GLU A 278 4.68 11.95 -11.86
N ILE A 279 5.23 13.11 -11.55
CA ILE A 279 4.89 14.36 -12.26
C ILE A 279 5.18 14.25 -13.77
N ASN A 280 4.59 15.17 -14.55
CA ASN A 280 4.76 15.27 -16.00
C ASN A 280 4.28 14.01 -16.76
N ASP A 281 3.12 13.49 -16.38
CA ASP A 281 2.51 12.28 -16.96
C ASP A 281 3.43 11.06 -16.90
N GLY A 282 4.25 11.00 -15.86
CA GLY A 282 5.16 9.90 -15.59
C GLY A 282 4.44 8.60 -15.24
N PRO A 283 5.19 7.52 -15.03
CA PRO A 283 4.65 6.21 -14.66
C PRO A 283 3.95 6.26 -13.29
N GLU A 284 3.23 5.21 -12.96
CA GLU A 284 2.72 4.98 -11.60
C GLU A 284 3.88 4.90 -10.60
N LEU A 285 3.71 5.51 -9.42
CA LEU A 285 4.76 5.57 -8.41
C LEU A 285 5.14 4.16 -7.95
N ALA A 286 6.41 3.80 -8.15
CA ALA A 286 6.95 2.50 -7.79
C ALA A 286 7.72 2.54 -6.47
N TYR A 287 7.89 1.37 -5.84
CA TYR A 287 8.48 1.17 -4.51
C TYR A 287 9.66 0.18 -4.53
N GLY A 288 10.47 0.22 -3.48
CA GLY A 288 11.69 -0.60 -3.38
C GLY A 288 12.91 0.07 -4.01
N LYS A 289 12.93 1.40 -4.06
CA LYS A 289 14.09 2.17 -4.51
C LYS A 289 15.23 2.05 -3.48
N LYS A 290 16.47 2.16 -3.93
CA LYS A 290 17.69 1.96 -3.12
C LYS A 290 17.73 2.83 -1.85
N ASP A 291 17.21 4.06 -1.93
CA ASP A 291 17.21 5.04 -0.83
C ASP A 291 15.81 5.26 -0.24
N PHE A 292 14.81 4.49 -0.67
CA PHE A 292 13.39 4.63 -0.29
C PHE A 292 12.84 6.05 -0.47
N ARG A 293 13.42 6.85 -1.35
CA ARG A 293 12.98 8.20 -1.61
C ARG A 293 12.01 8.26 -2.78
N ASN A 294 10.89 8.96 -2.60
CA ASN A 294 9.95 9.20 -3.67
C ASN A 294 10.39 10.35 -4.59
N PRO A 295 10.18 10.23 -5.92
CA PRO A 295 10.13 11.38 -6.81
C PRO A 295 8.92 12.25 -6.47
N TYR A 296 8.81 13.41 -7.09
CA TYR A 296 7.59 14.21 -7.02
C TYR A 296 6.45 13.48 -7.72
N PHE A 297 5.25 13.58 -7.16
CA PHE A 297 4.10 12.83 -7.65
C PHE A 297 2.80 13.61 -7.55
N ILE A 298 1.77 13.08 -8.20
CA ILE A 298 0.40 13.53 -8.08
C ILE A 298 -0.48 12.31 -7.80
N ALA A 299 -1.25 12.39 -6.70
CA ALA A 299 -2.30 11.41 -6.42
C ALA A 299 -3.63 11.90 -7.02
N TRP A 300 -4.33 11.01 -7.68
CA TRP A 300 -5.56 11.24 -8.42
C TRP A 300 -6.70 10.37 -7.92
N GLY A 301 -7.91 10.92 -7.90
CA GLY A 301 -9.15 10.18 -7.71
C GLY A 301 -9.53 9.38 -8.95
N GLY A 302 -10.64 9.72 -9.60
CA GLY A 302 -11.10 9.05 -10.81
C GLY A 302 -10.17 9.23 -12.02
N ALA A 303 -10.52 8.59 -13.13
CA ALA A 303 -9.73 8.65 -14.35
C ALA A 303 -9.57 10.11 -14.82
N HIS A 304 -8.35 10.61 -14.72
CA HIS A 304 -7.96 11.87 -15.33
C HIS A 304 -7.92 11.66 -16.84
N ARG A 305 -8.76 12.41 -17.59
CA ARG A 305 -8.79 12.43 -19.06
C ARG A 305 -7.81 13.44 -19.62
#